data_627c38c4e5561f7883519e97d2bc94a9
#
_entry.id   627c38c4e5561f7883519e97d2bc94a9
#
_cell.length_a   1.000
_cell.length_b   1.000
_cell.length_c   1.000
_cell.angle_alpha   90.00
_cell.angle_beta   90.00
_cell.angle_gamma   90.00
#
_symmetry.space_group_name_H-M   'P 1'
#
loop_
_entity.id
_entity.type
_entity.pdbx_description
1 polymer ?
#
loop_
_entity_poly.entity_id
_entity_poly.type
_entity_poly.pdbx_seq_one_letter_code
_entity_poly.pdbx_strand_id
1 'polypeptide(L)'
;MPELDARPAPTTKASGRRGRRHGIDIKPGSVKQARADAGLSLGQVANGAVSRTAIYFVETGKAKPSIETLKLIAERTGRPLDYFLARPSTIEPRSSPHTLEVELLLATNDPQAALDSGRGLLATEQDPDTTARARYLMAYALLRLAQPIESRRLAALARDHFERIGDKLMIAECLGHEASAAYLLQDPSALGLAERGLDLCRSLRPVPRTSEARLLFVLGSVHATNQDWEAAIDCYERAISAGEVVQDLRRLSLMYSGLSLAYSEVGQLNQSAYYAQRALAIHETLNDRLSLARSETNLGILLIKRGELAAAGEHLNRGLALFDEAAVVLGKAELLLGLCELAFTRSQPAEAEKFAIDARDLSEKLSEKATLAECHMWLGRIAAERGGHERVDAEFQTAVGILEALGASERLSRCYVQHAELLEKRGDLLAANQQLRLALGRLPSSVRKHRTATA
;
A
#
# COMPACT_ATOMS: atom_id res chain seq x y z
N MET A 1 -65.35 24.58 -20.69
CA MET A 1 -65.82 23.20 -20.63
C MET A 1 -64.69 22.30 -21.14
N PRO A 2 -64.32 21.23 -20.49
CA PRO A 2 -63.57 21.20 -19.22
C PRO A 2 -62.09 20.72 -19.41
N GLU A 3 -61.30 21.15 -18.45
CA GLU A 3 -59.92 20.71 -18.22
C GLU A 3 -59.83 19.18 -18.04
N LEU A 4 -58.85 18.55 -18.67
CA LEU A 4 -58.48 17.19 -18.46
C LEU A 4 -57.16 17.15 -17.65
N ASP A 5 -57.32 16.76 -16.39
CA ASP A 5 -56.30 16.39 -15.42
C ASP A 5 -55.24 15.45 -16.02
N ALA A 6 -54.03 15.90 -16.17
CA ALA A 6 -52.86 15.06 -16.47
C ALA A 6 -52.19 14.65 -15.15
N ARG A 7 -52.47 13.43 -14.68
CA ARG A 7 -51.70 12.80 -13.59
C ARG A 7 -50.28 12.53 -14.04
N PRO A 8 -49.25 12.86 -13.25
CA PRO A 8 -47.88 12.49 -13.57
C PRO A 8 -47.67 10.98 -13.43
N ALA A 9 -46.97 10.40 -14.41
CA ALA A 9 -46.60 9.00 -14.43
C ALA A 9 -45.65 8.62 -13.24
N PRO A 10 -45.73 7.40 -12.72
CA PRO A 10 -44.87 6.97 -11.62
C PRO A 10 -43.42 6.82 -12.08
N THR A 11 -42.52 7.57 -11.44
CA THR A 11 -41.07 7.42 -11.59
C THR A 11 -40.65 6.04 -11.14
N THR A 12 -40.29 5.19 -12.07
CA THR A 12 -39.62 3.92 -11.81
C THR A 12 -38.28 4.16 -11.10
N LYS A 13 -38.21 3.87 -9.80
CA LYS A 13 -36.97 3.79 -9.07
C LYS A 13 -36.12 2.66 -9.68
N ALA A 14 -35.05 3.02 -10.35
CA ALA A 14 -34.02 2.09 -10.78
C ALA A 14 -33.48 1.36 -9.52
N SER A 15 -33.79 0.08 -9.38
CA SER A 15 -33.20 -0.79 -8.37
C SER A 15 -31.76 -1.09 -8.81
N GLY A 16 -30.85 -0.21 -8.48
CA GLY A 16 -29.43 -0.49 -8.57
C GLY A 16 -29.11 -1.71 -7.69
N ARG A 17 -28.68 -2.81 -8.27
CA ARG A 17 -28.09 -3.96 -7.56
C ARG A 17 -26.93 -3.40 -6.74
N ARG A 18 -27.15 -3.16 -5.45
CA ARG A 18 -26.07 -2.89 -4.48
C ARG A 18 -25.20 -4.13 -4.44
N GLY A 19 -23.99 -4.03 -4.98
CA GLY A 19 -22.97 -5.08 -4.83
C GLY A 19 -22.88 -5.47 -3.36
N ARG A 20 -22.81 -6.77 -3.08
CA ARG A 20 -22.62 -7.31 -1.72
C ARG A 20 -21.35 -6.71 -1.13
N ARG A 21 -21.47 -5.76 -0.22
CA ARG A 21 -20.35 -5.24 0.55
C ARG A 21 -19.84 -6.40 1.40
N HIS A 22 -18.60 -6.81 1.20
CA HIS A 22 -17.94 -7.79 2.06
C HIS A 22 -17.78 -7.16 3.45
N GLY A 23 -18.43 -7.74 4.45
CA GLY A 23 -18.32 -7.30 5.84
C GLY A 23 -17.17 -8.04 6.55
N ILE A 24 -16.77 -7.50 7.68
CA ILE A 24 -15.68 -7.99 8.54
C ILE A 24 -16.16 -9.18 9.38
N ASP A 25 -15.35 -10.23 9.47
CA ASP A 25 -15.58 -11.33 10.40
C ASP A 25 -15.23 -10.90 11.83
N ILE A 26 -16.22 -10.98 12.72
CA ILE A 26 -16.08 -10.62 14.11
C ILE A 26 -16.21 -11.84 15.01
N LYS A 27 -15.56 -11.79 16.17
CA LYS A 27 -15.69 -12.80 17.21
C LYS A 27 -17.16 -12.92 17.63
N PRO A 28 -17.77 -14.12 17.54
CA PRO A 28 -19.17 -14.29 17.92
C PRO A 28 -19.47 -13.76 19.32
N GLY A 29 -20.52 -12.95 19.44
CA GLY A 29 -20.94 -12.38 20.72
C GLY A 29 -20.14 -11.19 21.22
N SER A 30 -18.99 -10.83 20.63
CA SER A 30 -18.12 -9.73 21.09
C SER A 30 -18.84 -8.39 21.13
N VAL A 31 -19.62 -8.05 20.10
CA VAL A 31 -20.37 -6.79 20.04
C VAL A 31 -21.43 -6.72 21.13
N LYS A 32 -22.16 -7.82 21.34
CA LYS A 32 -23.16 -7.92 22.42
C LYS A 32 -22.52 -7.75 23.80
N GLN A 33 -21.39 -8.43 24.02
CA GLN A 33 -20.65 -8.35 25.28
C GLN A 33 -20.12 -6.93 25.54
N ALA A 34 -19.43 -6.33 24.57
CA ALA A 34 -18.89 -4.98 24.70
C ALA A 34 -19.99 -3.95 24.97
N ARG A 35 -21.12 -4.04 24.29
CA ARG A 35 -22.27 -3.17 24.51
C ARG A 35 -22.86 -3.37 25.91
N ALA A 36 -22.99 -4.60 26.38
CA ALA A 36 -23.50 -4.91 27.71
C ALA A 36 -22.57 -4.38 28.81
N ASP A 37 -21.25 -4.60 28.67
CA ASP A 37 -20.23 -4.11 29.60
C ASP A 37 -20.22 -2.57 29.68
N ALA A 38 -20.51 -1.90 28.57
CA ALA A 38 -20.63 -0.45 28.51
C ALA A 38 -22.00 0.09 28.97
N GLY A 39 -22.96 -0.78 29.31
CA GLY A 39 -24.32 -0.41 29.74
C GLY A 39 -25.15 0.26 28.65
N LEU A 40 -24.83 0.05 27.36
CA LEU A 40 -25.46 0.73 26.23
C LEU A 40 -26.62 -0.06 25.64
N SER A 41 -27.68 0.65 25.20
CA SER A 41 -28.73 0.08 24.35
C SER A 41 -28.27 0.00 22.87
N LEU A 42 -28.93 -0.83 22.07
CA LEU A 42 -28.69 -0.90 20.61
C LEU A 42 -28.83 0.47 19.93
N GLY A 43 -29.75 1.30 20.43
CA GLY A 43 -29.96 2.66 19.90
C GLY A 43 -28.81 3.60 20.20
N GLN A 44 -28.23 3.50 21.38
CA GLN A 44 -27.07 4.32 21.79
C GLN A 44 -25.81 3.93 21.02
N VAL A 45 -25.59 2.65 20.74
CA VAL A 45 -24.49 2.20 19.87
C VAL A 45 -24.71 2.68 18.43
N ALA A 46 -25.93 2.57 17.92
CA ALA A 46 -26.26 2.98 16.55
C ALA A 46 -26.18 4.50 16.33
N ASN A 47 -26.62 5.29 17.33
CA ASN A 47 -26.58 6.77 17.40
C ASN A 47 -26.88 7.50 16.07
N GLY A 48 -27.84 7.00 15.29
CA GLY A 48 -28.23 7.61 14.02
C GLY A 48 -27.31 7.34 12.83
N ALA A 49 -26.08 6.89 13.05
CA ALA A 49 -25.13 6.59 11.98
C ALA A 49 -25.45 5.27 11.24
N VAL A 50 -26.01 4.31 11.98
CA VAL A 50 -26.52 3.03 11.45
C VAL A 50 -27.88 2.72 12.08
N SER A 51 -28.65 1.78 11.49
CA SER A 51 -29.91 1.38 12.10
C SER A 51 -29.70 0.47 13.32
N ARG A 52 -30.62 0.51 14.29
CA ARG A 52 -30.64 -0.44 15.42
C ARG A 52 -30.66 -1.91 14.94
N THR A 53 -31.38 -2.15 13.86
CA THR A 53 -31.48 -3.46 13.22
C THR A 53 -30.14 -3.92 12.65
N ALA A 54 -29.31 -3.00 12.12
CA ALA A 54 -27.97 -3.34 11.63
C ALA A 54 -27.06 -3.78 12.79
N ILE A 55 -27.05 -3.06 13.91
CA ILE A 55 -26.31 -3.48 15.12
C ILE A 55 -26.81 -4.83 15.63
N TYR A 56 -28.11 -5.03 15.71
CA TYR A 56 -28.70 -6.31 16.12
C TYR A 56 -28.27 -7.48 15.20
N PHE A 57 -28.25 -7.28 13.89
CA PHE A 57 -27.79 -8.31 12.94
C PHE A 57 -26.29 -8.61 13.08
N VAL A 58 -25.50 -7.60 13.39
CA VAL A 58 -24.08 -7.78 13.70
C VAL A 58 -23.90 -8.59 14.99
N GLU A 59 -24.63 -8.24 16.07
CA GLU A 59 -24.57 -8.98 17.34
C GLU A 59 -25.00 -10.44 17.23
N THR A 60 -25.98 -10.71 16.37
CA THR A 60 -26.53 -12.06 16.17
C THR A 60 -25.82 -12.85 15.07
N GLY A 61 -24.76 -12.27 14.44
CA GLY A 61 -24.01 -12.92 13.35
C GLY A 61 -24.79 -13.02 12.03
N LYS A 62 -25.97 -12.38 11.92
CA LYS A 62 -26.80 -12.39 10.70
C LYS A 62 -26.25 -11.45 9.62
N ALA A 63 -25.40 -10.50 9.99
CA ALA A 63 -24.71 -9.62 9.07
C ALA A 63 -23.27 -9.39 9.56
N LYS A 64 -22.33 -9.30 8.60
CA LYS A 64 -20.97 -8.88 8.87
C LYS A 64 -20.92 -7.33 8.82
N PRO A 65 -20.32 -6.65 9.83
CA PRO A 65 -20.21 -5.20 9.83
C PRO A 65 -19.22 -4.72 8.77
N SER A 66 -19.44 -3.51 8.26
CA SER A 66 -18.37 -2.78 7.56
C SER A 66 -17.34 -2.27 8.57
N ILE A 67 -16.16 -1.84 8.08
CA ILE A 67 -15.11 -1.29 8.95
C ILE A 67 -15.60 -0.04 9.68
N GLU A 68 -16.38 0.80 9.00
CA GLU A 68 -16.97 2.00 9.57
C GLU A 68 -17.97 1.66 10.70
N THR A 69 -18.79 0.63 10.48
CA THR A 69 -19.71 0.13 11.51
C THR A 69 -18.95 -0.43 12.71
N LEU A 70 -17.87 -1.16 12.46
CA LEU A 70 -17.07 -1.74 13.54
C LEU A 70 -16.31 -0.68 14.34
N LYS A 71 -15.79 0.38 13.67
CA LYS A 71 -15.20 1.56 14.31
C LYS A 71 -16.20 2.25 15.23
N LEU A 72 -17.40 2.51 14.72
CA LEU A 72 -18.48 3.11 15.50
C LEU A 72 -18.78 2.30 16.77
N ILE A 73 -18.85 0.98 16.63
CA ILE A 73 -19.09 0.08 17.78
C ILE A 73 -17.94 0.16 18.78
N ALA A 74 -16.69 0.12 18.29
CA ALA A 74 -15.47 0.20 19.11
C ALA A 74 -15.40 1.50 19.91
N GLU A 75 -15.61 2.63 19.24
CA GLU A 75 -15.62 3.95 19.83
C GLU A 75 -16.70 4.08 20.92
N ARG A 76 -17.93 3.64 20.62
CA ARG A 76 -19.05 3.73 21.55
C ARG A 76 -18.93 2.83 22.76
N THR A 77 -18.35 1.65 22.60
CA THR A 77 -18.19 0.68 23.69
C THR A 77 -16.89 0.85 24.46
N GLY A 78 -15.99 1.77 24.03
CA GLY A 78 -14.69 1.98 24.65
C GLY A 78 -13.76 0.78 24.54
N ARG A 79 -13.99 -0.13 23.58
CA ARG A 79 -13.16 -1.31 23.34
C ARG A 79 -12.29 -1.09 22.11
N PRO A 80 -11.02 -1.55 22.10
CA PRO A 80 -10.19 -1.50 20.91
C PRO A 80 -10.77 -2.39 19.80
N LEU A 81 -10.45 -2.06 18.55
CA LEU A 81 -11.00 -2.76 17.39
C LEU A 81 -10.69 -4.27 17.42
N ASP A 82 -9.49 -4.64 17.88
CA ASP A 82 -9.01 -6.03 17.97
C ASP A 82 -9.85 -6.90 18.91
N TYR A 83 -10.55 -6.29 19.87
CA TYR A 83 -11.48 -7.00 20.76
C TYR A 83 -12.60 -7.69 19.98
N PHE A 84 -13.02 -7.10 18.86
CA PHE A 84 -14.13 -7.58 18.06
C PHE A 84 -13.74 -8.57 16.97
N LEU A 85 -12.48 -8.62 16.60
CA LEU A 85 -12.04 -9.44 15.46
C LEU A 85 -12.07 -10.92 15.81
N ALA A 86 -12.58 -11.74 14.90
CA ALA A 86 -12.57 -13.19 15.06
C ALA A 86 -11.11 -13.69 14.97
N ARG A 87 -10.69 -14.53 15.91
CA ARG A 87 -9.49 -15.34 15.69
C ARG A 87 -9.84 -16.45 14.72
N PRO A 88 -9.05 -16.69 13.65
CA PRO A 88 -9.37 -17.74 12.70
C PRO A 88 -9.32 -19.11 13.35
N SER A 89 -10.31 -19.94 13.01
CA SER A 89 -10.29 -21.40 13.25
C SER A 89 -9.56 -22.10 12.08
N THR A 90 -8.39 -21.61 11.69
CA THR A 90 -7.63 -22.13 10.56
C THR A 90 -6.39 -22.85 11.03
N ILE A 91 -5.85 -23.73 10.17
CA ILE A 91 -4.57 -24.37 10.36
C ILE A 91 -3.51 -23.27 10.40
N GLU A 92 -3.36 -22.65 11.57
CA GLU A 92 -2.24 -21.76 11.83
C GLU A 92 -0.98 -22.63 12.11
N PRO A 93 0.21 -22.12 11.78
CA PRO A 93 1.44 -22.75 12.26
C PRO A 93 1.30 -23.00 13.77
N ARG A 94 1.50 -24.24 14.21
CA ARG A 94 1.34 -24.60 15.62
C ARG A 94 2.25 -23.71 16.44
N SER A 95 1.70 -22.82 17.26
CA SER A 95 2.46 -22.02 18.22
C SER A 95 3.13 -22.97 19.20
N SER A 96 4.45 -22.88 19.32
CA SER A 96 5.16 -23.53 20.41
C SER A 96 5.03 -22.65 21.65
N PRO A 97 4.84 -23.20 22.85
CA PRO A 97 4.89 -22.41 24.08
C PRO A 97 6.14 -21.56 24.20
N HIS A 98 7.26 -22.05 23.66
CA HIS A 98 8.56 -21.37 23.66
C HIS A 98 8.64 -20.17 22.69
N THR A 99 7.83 -20.14 21.61
CA THR A 99 7.80 -19.03 20.64
C THR A 99 6.66 -18.03 20.90
N LEU A 100 5.78 -18.32 21.86
CA LEU A 100 4.57 -17.53 22.12
C LEU A 100 4.89 -16.07 22.44
N GLU A 101 5.95 -15.79 23.18
CA GLU A 101 6.36 -14.42 23.50
C GLU A 101 6.75 -13.64 22.24
N VAL A 102 7.53 -14.25 21.35
CA VAL A 102 7.93 -13.63 20.07
C VAL A 102 6.70 -13.36 19.19
N GLU A 103 5.76 -14.31 19.13
CA GLU A 103 4.50 -14.14 18.39
C GLU A 103 3.65 -13.01 18.96
N LEU A 104 3.54 -12.91 20.28
CA LEU A 104 2.79 -11.85 20.96
C LEU A 104 3.40 -10.47 20.69
N LEU A 105 4.72 -10.32 20.76
CA LEU A 105 5.43 -9.08 20.47
C LEU A 105 5.24 -8.64 19.01
N LEU A 106 5.24 -9.60 18.07
CA LEU A 106 4.90 -9.33 16.68
C LEU A 106 3.44 -8.88 16.53
N ALA A 107 2.52 -9.50 17.24
CA ALA A 107 1.10 -9.14 17.21
C ALA A 107 0.84 -7.75 17.83
N THR A 108 1.59 -7.37 18.87
CA THR A 108 1.50 -6.05 19.51
C THR A 108 2.32 -4.96 18.81
N ASN A 109 2.87 -5.27 17.64
CA ASN A 109 3.60 -4.33 16.78
C ASN A 109 4.97 -3.89 17.35
N ASP A 110 5.65 -4.74 18.10
CA ASP A 110 7.02 -4.50 18.55
C ASP A 110 8.02 -5.49 17.91
N PRO A 111 8.41 -5.25 16.64
CA PRO A 111 9.32 -6.15 15.93
C PRO A 111 10.73 -6.14 16.52
N GLN A 112 11.17 -5.06 17.17
CA GLN A 112 12.48 -5.02 17.81
C GLN A 112 12.52 -5.91 19.04
N ALA A 113 11.55 -5.78 19.94
CA ALA A 113 11.46 -6.65 21.11
C ALA A 113 11.25 -8.13 20.70
N ALA A 114 10.48 -8.40 19.65
CA ALA A 114 10.33 -9.75 19.10
C ALA A 114 11.65 -10.34 18.61
N LEU A 115 12.49 -9.53 17.94
CA LEU A 115 13.80 -9.95 17.48
C LEU A 115 14.73 -10.25 18.64
N ASP A 116 14.74 -9.41 19.68
CA ASP A 116 15.59 -9.59 20.86
C ASP A 116 15.15 -10.79 21.71
N SER A 117 13.84 -11.00 21.92
CA SER A 117 13.28 -12.20 22.55
C SER A 117 13.65 -13.46 21.74
N GLY A 118 13.51 -13.43 20.41
CA GLY A 118 13.92 -14.52 19.54
C GLY A 118 15.41 -14.86 19.62
N ARG A 119 16.28 -13.88 19.72
CA ARG A 119 17.73 -14.08 19.95
C ARG A 119 18.00 -14.73 21.29
N GLY A 120 17.32 -14.27 22.34
CA GLY A 120 17.40 -14.90 23.67
C GLY A 120 16.97 -16.36 23.65
N LEU A 121 15.87 -16.65 22.96
CA LEU A 121 15.39 -18.02 22.78
C LEU A 121 16.43 -18.90 22.06
N LEU A 122 17.00 -18.45 20.95
CA LEU A 122 18.02 -19.20 20.20
C LEU A 122 19.31 -19.46 20.98
N ALA A 123 19.61 -18.66 22.01
CA ALA A 123 20.79 -18.86 22.85
C ALA A 123 20.64 -20.05 23.84
N THR A 124 19.40 -20.39 24.19
CA THR A 124 19.08 -21.42 25.22
C THR A 124 18.38 -22.64 24.65
N GLU A 125 17.71 -22.51 23.49
CA GLU A 125 16.88 -23.56 22.90
C GLU A 125 17.74 -24.57 22.11
N GLN A 126 17.47 -25.85 22.30
CA GLN A 126 18.15 -26.95 21.61
C GLN A 126 17.20 -27.77 20.71
N ASP A 127 15.90 -27.62 20.86
CA ASP A 127 14.95 -28.29 19.99
C ASP A 127 14.99 -27.70 18.57
N PRO A 128 15.29 -28.54 17.54
CA PRO A 128 15.42 -28.06 16.17
C PRO A 128 14.14 -27.44 15.58
N ASP A 129 12.96 -27.94 15.97
CA ASP A 129 11.68 -27.40 15.47
C ASP A 129 11.40 -26.03 16.07
N THR A 130 11.56 -25.86 17.37
CA THR A 130 11.44 -24.56 18.06
C THR A 130 12.46 -23.55 17.52
N THR A 131 13.70 -23.98 17.30
CA THR A 131 14.75 -23.16 16.70
C THR A 131 14.35 -22.67 15.30
N ALA A 132 13.81 -23.55 14.46
CA ALA A 132 13.36 -23.17 13.10
C ALA A 132 12.18 -22.20 13.14
N ARG A 133 11.22 -22.43 14.05
CA ARG A 133 10.08 -21.51 14.26
C ARG A 133 10.54 -20.14 14.75
N ALA A 134 11.47 -20.10 15.71
CA ALA A 134 12.04 -18.83 16.16
C ALA A 134 12.72 -18.07 15.02
N ARG A 135 13.51 -18.75 14.18
CA ARG A 135 14.13 -18.14 12.98
C ARG A 135 13.11 -17.59 11.99
N TYR A 136 12.02 -18.33 11.76
CA TYR A 136 10.90 -17.88 10.91
C TYR A 136 10.26 -16.57 11.43
N LEU A 137 9.96 -16.52 12.74
CA LEU A 137 9.37 -15.33 13.38
C LEU A 137 10.35 -14.15 13.39
N MET A 138 11.64 -14.41 13.66
CA MET A 138 12.68 -13.38 13.58
C MET A 138 12.86 -12.85 12.15
N ALA A 139 12.74 -13.71 11.12
CA ALA A 139 12.79 -13.29 9.75
C ALA A 139 11.64 -12.30 9.44
N TYR A 140 10.44 -12.55 9.95
CA TYR A 140 9.32 -11.62 9.83
C TYR A 140 9.58 -10.30 10.58
N ALA A 141 10.12 -10.36 11.82
CA ALA A 141 10.50 -9.16 12.56
C ALA A 141 11.49 -8.30 11.77
N LEU A 142 12.50 -8.93 11.16
CA LEU A 142 13.53 -8.26 10.37
C LEU A 142 12.98 -7.61 9.09
N LEU A 143 11.99 -8.23 8.42
CA LEU A 143 11.28 -7.60 7.31
C LEU A 143 10.60 -6.30 7.75
N ARG A 144 9.98 -6.31 8.92
CA ARG A 144 9.33 -5.13 9.49
C ARG A 144 10.30 -4.04 9.92
N LEU A 145 11.53 -4.40 10.23
CA LEU A 145 12.64 -3.50 10.55
C LEU A 145 13.44 -3.08 9.30
N ALA A 146 12.98 -3.43 8.11
CA ALA A 146 13.68 -3.16 6.84
C ALA A 146 15.12 -3.71 6.80
N GLN A 147 15.34 -4.90 7.38
CA GLN A 147 16.61 -5.63 7.39
C GLN A 147 16.52 -6.92 6.52
N PRO A 148 16.39 -6.78 5.18
CA PRO A 148 16.05 -7.90 4.30
C PRO A 148 17.16 -8.95 4.17
N ILE A 149 18.43 -8.57 4.26
CA ILE A 149 19.57 -9.52 4.12
C ILE A 149 19.51 -10.59 5.22
N GLU A 150 19.40 -10.15 6.47
CA GLU A 150 19.36 -11.07 7.60
C GLU A 150 18.03 -11.83 7.66
N SER A 151 16.91 -11.18 7.30
CA SER A 151 15.62 -11.84 7.16
C SER A 151 15.69 -13.02 6.20
N ARG A 152 16.23 -12.81 5.00
CA ARG A 152 16.39 -13.87 3.98
C ARG A 152 17.22 -15.02 4.50
N ARG A 153 18.33 -14.73 5.19
CA ARG A 153 19.19 -15.74 5.78
C ARG A 153 18.46 -16.61 6.81
N LEU A 154 17.71 -15.98 7.73
CA LEU A 154 16.99 -16.71 8.76
C LEU A 154 15.81 -17.50 8.18
N ALA A 155 15.09 -16.95 7.20
CA ALA A 155 14.01 -17.65 6.51
C ALA A 155 14.52 -18.90 5.78
N ALA A 156 15.66 -18.81 5.08
CA ALA A 156 16.28 -19.96 4.41
C ALA A 156 16.69 -21.04 5.42
N LEU A 157 17.32 -20.69 6.53
CA LEU A 157 17.69 -21.64 7.58
C LEU A 157 16.47 -22.32 8.23
N ALA A 158 15.35 -21.61 8.38
CA ALA A 158 14.10 -22.18 8.86
C ALA A 158 13.52 -23.14 7.81
N ARG A 159 13.49 -22.74 6.53
CA ARG A 159 13.01 -23.56 5.42
C ARG A 159 13.78 -24.89 5.31
N ASP A 160 15.10 -24.88 5.41
CA ASP A 160 15.92 -26.08 5.34
C ASP A 160 15.52 -27.11 6.41
N HIS A 161 15.10 -26.67 7.60
CA HIS A 161 14.57 -27.57 8.63
C HIS A 161 13.21 -28.12 8.23
N PHE A 162 12.26 -27.25 7.80
CA PHE A 162 10.92 -27.67 7.44
C PHE A 162 10.89 -28.56 6.18
N GLU A 163 11.83 -28.41 5.27
CA GLU A 163 12.04 -29.33 4.14
C GLU A 163 12.43 -30.74 4.62
N ARG A 164 13.31 -30.83 5.61
CA ARG A 164 13.72 -32.12 6.17
C ARG A 164 12.59 -32.88 6.89
N ILE A 165 11.68 -32.16 7.54
CA ILE A 165 10.54 -32.79 8.22
C ILE A 165 9.28 -32.86 7.35
N GLY A 166 9.30 -32.29 6.14
CA GLY A 166 8.18 -32.32 5.18
C GLY A 166 7.01 -31.39 5.54
N ASP A 167 7.23 -30.35 6.37
CA ASP A 167 6.16 -29.36 6.71
C ASP A 167 5.96 -28.38 5.56
N LYS A 168 5.10 -28.76 4.62
CA LYS A 168 4.80 -27.98 3.42
C LYS A 168 4.26 -26.58 3.71
N LEU A 169 3.49 -26.40 4.80
CA LEU A 169 2.95 -25.10 5.18
C LEU A 169 4.09 -24.16 5.58
N MET A 170 4.95 -24.61 6.46
CA MET A 170 6.09 -23.79 6.92
C MET A 170 7.10 -23.53 5.82
N ILE A 171 7.29 -24.48 4.88
CA ILE A 171 8.12 -24.24 3.68
C ILE A 171 7.53 -23.09 2.86
N ALA A 172 6.21 -23.09 2.58
CA ALA A 172 5.55 -22.03 1.83
C ALA A 172 5.65 -20.65 2.53
N GLU A 173 5.49 -20.63 3.85
CA GLU A 173 5.65 -19.42 4.67
C GLU A 173 7.08 -18.87 4.62
N CYS A 174 8.09 -19.74 4.75
CA CYS A 174 9.50 -19.33 4.64
C CYS A 174 9.83 -18.79 3.24
N LEU A 175 9.31 -19.43 2.17
CA LEU A 175 9.44 -18.92 0.79
C LEU A 175 8.82 -17.53 0.65
N GLY A 176 7.68 -17.27 1.31
CA GLY A 176 7.06 -15.95 1.35
C GLY A 176 7.96 -14.88 2.00
N HIS A 177 8.67 -15.21 3.09
CA HIS A 177 9.62 -14.29 3.71
C HIS A 177 10.87 -14.09 2.85
N GLU A 178 11.41 -15.16 2.24
CA GLU A 178 12.52 -15.06 1.30
C GLU A 178 12.15 -14.20 0.09
N ALA A 179 10.94 -14.38 -0.46
CA ALA A 179 10.42 -13.55 -1.55
C ALA A 179 10.26 -12.08 -1.15
N SER A 180 9.73 -11.82 0.06
CA SER A 180 9.60 -10.45 0.58
C SER A 180 10.96 -9.79 0.76
N ALA A 181 11.95 -10.53 1.28
CA ALA A 181 13.31 -10.03 1.43
C ALA A 181 13.98 -9.77 0.07
N ALA A 182 13.82 -10.70 -0.89
CA ALA A 182 14.32 -10.54 -2.26
C ALA A 182 13.68 -9.31 -2.96
N TYR A 183 12.37 -9.11 -2.77
CA TYR A 183 11.66 -7.93 -3.25
C TYR A 183 12.28 -6.62 -2.72
N LEU A 184 12.52 -6.54 -1.41
CA LEU A 184 13.15 -5.36 -0.79
C LEU A 184 14.59 -5.12 -1.26
N LEU A 185 15.30 -6.19 -1.65
CA LEU A 185 16.65 -6.13 -2.22
C LEU A 185 16.66 -5.90 -3.73
N GLN A 186 15.50 -5.81 -4.37
CA GLN A 186 15.35 -5.74 -5.83
C GLN A 186 16.02 -6.95 -6.54
N ASP A 187 16.02 -8.10 -5.89
CA ASP A 187 16.59 -9.34 -6.42
C ASP A 187 15.58 -10.03 -7.37
N PRO A 188 15.96 -10.35 -8.63
CA PRO A 188 15.06 -10.99 -9.60
C PRO A 188 14.47 -12.32 -9.14
N SER A 189 15.07 -12.98 -8.15
CA SER A 189 14.54 -14.25 -7.61
C SER A 189 13.22 -14.09 -6.85
N ALA A 190 12.79 -12.86 -6.50
CA ALA A 190 11.58 -12.59 -5.74
C ALA A 190 10.33 -13.22 -6.36
N LEU A 191 10.16 -13.10 -7.69
CA LEU A 191 9.02 -13.64 -8.41
C LEU A 191 8.95 -15.18 -8.26
N GLY A 192 10.01 -15.89 -8.62
CA GLY A 192 10.03 -17.34 -8.56
C GLY A 192 9.91 -17.91 -7.14
N LEU A 193 10.40 -17.20 -6.12
CA LEU A 193 10.21 -17.58 -4.73
C LEU A 193 8.74 -17.44 -4.30
N ALA A 194 8.09 -16.33 -4.66
CA ALA A 194 6.68 -16.09 -4.34
C ALA A 194 5.76 -17.09 -5.04
N GLU A 195 5.97 -17.37 -6.33
CA GLU A 195 5.22 -18.34 -7.11
C GLU A 195 5.33 -19.75 -6.52
N ARG A 196 6.55 -20.22 -6.24
CA ARG A 196 6.78 -21.51 -5.60
C ARG A 196 6.10 -21.64 -4.24
N GLY A 197 6.17 -20.59 -3.41
CA GLY A 197 5.47 -20.53 -2.14
C GLY A 197 3.95 -20.65 -2.32
N LEU A 198 3.38 -19.92 -3.27
CA LEU A 198 1.95 -19.93 -3.57
C LEU A 198 1.48 -21.30 -4.09
N ASP A 199 2.22 -21.90 -5.01
CA ASP A 199 1.90 -23.24 -5.56
C ASP A 199 1.92 -24.30 -4.46
N LEU A 200 2.94 -24.26 -3.60
CA LEU A 200 3.03 -25.18 -2.49
C LEU A 200 1.88 -24.98 -1.50
N CYS A 201 1.55 -23.75 -1.14
CA CYS A 201 0.40 -23.40 -0.29
C CYS A 201 -0.90 -23.95 -0.90
N ARG A 202 -1.12 -23.77 -2.20
CA ARG A 202 -2.30 -24.25 -2.92
C ARG A 202 -2.35 -25.77 -3.08
N SER A 203 -1.24 -26.47 -2.93
CA SER A 203 -1.22 -27.95 -2.94
C SER A 203 -1.80 -28.55 -1.65
N LEU A 204 -1.91 -27.78 -0.57
CA LEU A 204 -2.45 -28.22 0.71
C LEU A 204 -3.97 -28.34 0.69
N ARG A 205 -4.52 -29.24 1.51
CA ARG A 205 -5.96 -29.43 1.66
C ARG A 205 -6.34 -29.53 3.13
N PRO A 206 -7.19 -28.62 3.66
CA PRO A 206 -7.69 -27.42 2.98
C PRO A 206 -6.58 -26.41 2.68
N VAL A 207 -6.80 -25.51 1.70
CA VAL A 207 -5.84 -24.43 1.39
C VAL A 207 -5.78 -23.46 2.56
N PRO A 208 -4.60 -23.17 3.13
CA PRO A 208 -4.43 -22.21 4.22
C PRO A 208 -4.65 -20.77 3.70
N ARG A 209 -5.84 -20.23 3.91
CA ARG A 209 -6.27 -18.95 3.33
C ARG A 209 -5.39 -17.76 3.75
N THR A 210 -4.97 -17.74 5.01
CA THR A 210 -4.10 -16.67 5.52
C THR A 210 -2.73 -16.68 4.83
N SER A 211 -2.15 -17.87 4.66
CA SER A 211 -0.88 -18.06 3.96
C SER A 211 -1.00 -17.72 2.47
N GLU A 212 -2.08 -18.17 1.82
CA GLU A 212 -2.38 -17.83 0.43
C GLU A 212 -2.48 -16.31 0.25
N ALA A 213 -3.20 -15.61 1.12
CA ALA A 213 -3.33 -14.16 1.05
C ALA A 213 -1.98 -13.43 1.24
N ARG A 214 -1.13 -13.92 2.15
CA ARG A 214 0.22 -13.35 2.34
C ARG A 214 1.09 -13.51 1.10
N LEU A 215 1.09 -14.69 0.50
CA LEU A 215 1.87 -14.98 -0.70
C LEU A 215 1.36 -14.20 -1.91
N LEU A 216 0.05 -14.07 -2.07
CA LEU A 216 -0.56 -13.22 -3.10
C LEU A 216 -0.20 -11.75 -2.92
N PHE A 217 -0.14 -11.25 -1.67
CA PHE A 217 0.31 -9.89 -1.40
C PHE A 217 1.76 -9.67 -1.84
N VAL A 218 2.66 -10.61 -1.51
CA VAL A 218 4.06 -10.51 -1.93
C VAL A 218 4.17 -10.55 -3.44
N LEU A 219 3.45 -11.48 -4.08
CA LEU A 219 3.44 -11.62 -5.54
C LEU A 219 2.92 -10.34 -6.22
N GLY A 220 1.83 -9.76 -5.71
CA GLY A 220 1.31 -8.48 -6.18
C GLY A 220 2.32 -7.34 -6.06
N SER A 221 3.09 -7.30 -4.94
CA SER A 221 4.14 -6.30 -4.75
C SER A 221 5.30 -6.47 -5.73
N VAL A 222 5.68 -7.72 -6.04
CA VAL A 222 6.71 -8.02 -7.05
C VAL A 222 6.23 -7.63 -8.46
N HIS A 223 4.98 -7.96 -8.83
CA HIS A 223 4.39 -7.53 -10.11
C HIS A 223 4.35 -6.00 -10.21
N ALA A 224 3.93 -5.30 -9.16
CA ALA A 224 3.91 -3.83 -9.14
C ALA A 224 5.31 -3.23 -9.36
N THR A 225 6.37 -3.82 -8.77
CA THR A 225 7.75 -3.38 -9.01
C THR A 225 8.20 -3.61 -10.46
N ASN A 226 7.72 -4.71 -11.06
CA ASN A 226 7.97 -5.02 -12.47
C ASN A 226 7.02 -4.28 -13.43
N GLN A 227 6.13 -3.40 -12.90
CA GLN A 227 5.12 -2.63 -13.66
C GLN A 227 4.10 -3.50 -14.40
N ASP A 228 3.94 -4.71 -13.97
CA ASP A 228 2.87 -5.59 -14.41
C ASP A 228 1.61 -5.29 -13.57
N TRP A 229 1.02 -4.13 -13.88
CA TRP A 229 -0.03 -3.53 -13.05
C TRP A 229 -1.29 -4.38 -13.01
N GLU A 230 -1.67 -5.01 -14.11
CA GLU A 230 -2.83 -5.90 -14.19
C GLU A 230 -2.64 -7.15 -13.33
N ALA A 231 -1.46 -7.77 -13.38
CA ALA A 231 -1.14 -8.90 -12.52
C ALA A 231 -1.06 -8.50 -11.03
N ALA A 232 -0.55 -7.30 -10.73
CA ALA A 232 -0.52 -6.77 -9.38
C ALA A 232 -1.95 -6.59 -8.84
N ILE A 233 -2.86 -6.02 -9.64
CA ILE A 233 -4.28 -5.84 -9.28
C ILE A 233 -4.93 -7.20 -8.99
N ASP A 234 -4.81 -8.19 -9.91
CA ASP A 234 -5.37 -9.52 -9.70
C ASP A 234 -4.87 -10.16 -8.39
N CYS A 235 -3.57 -10.09 -8.14
CA CYS A 235 -2.97 -10.64 -6.93
C CYS A 235 -3.50 -9.97 -5.66
N TYR A 236 -3.56 -8.64 -5.61
CA TYR A 236 -4.05 -7.92 -4.44
C TYR A 236 -5.56 -8.16 -4.20
N GLU A 237 -6.39 -8.14 -5.26
CA GLU A 237 -7.82 -8.41 -5.14
C GLU A 237 -8.09 -9.83 -4.64
N ARG A 238 -7.36 -10.81 -5.15
CA ARG A 238 -7.46 -12.21 -4.68
C ARG A 238 -6.98 -12.36 -3.25
N ALA A 239 -5.90 -11.67 -2.86
CA ALA A 239 -5.44 -11.64 -1.48
C ALA A 239 -6.53 -11.11 -0.52
N ILE A 240 -7.19 -10.01 -0.90
CA ILE A 240 -8.29 -9.43 -0.12
C ILE A 240 -9.52 -10.36 -0.10
N SER A 241 -9.82 -11.01 -1.24
CA SER A 241 -10.97 -11.91 -1.38
C SER A 241 -10.81 -13.22 -0.62
N ALA A 242 -9.59 -13.64 -0.31
CA ALA A 242 -9.32 -14.81 0.52
C ALA A 242 -9.90 -14.67 1.95
N GLY A 243 -10.38 -13.50 2.33
CA GLY A 243 -11.37 -13.27 3.40
C GLY A 243 -10.81 -13.24 4.82
N GLU A 244 -9.59 -13.67 5.04
CA GLU A 244 -8.97 -13.78 6.38
C GLU A 244 -7.98 -12.64 6.65
N VAL A 245 -7.69 -11.82 5.64
CA VAL A 245 -6.71 -10.71 5.70
C VAL A 245 -7.18 -9.57 6.61
N VAL A 246 -8.46 -9.51 6.91
CA VAL A 246 -9.07 -8.44 7.75
C VAL A 246 -8.53 -8.43 9.17
N GLN A 247 -7.90 -9.49 9.62
CA GLN A 247 -7.29 -9.56 10.95
C GLN A 247 -5.94 -8.84 11.03
N ASP A 248 -5.24 -8.67 9.89
CA ASP A 248 -4.02 -7.88 9.79
C ASP A 248 -4.34 -6.56 9.05
N LEU A 249 -4.86 -5.59 9.81
CA LEU A 249 -5.23 -4.28 9.26
C LEU A 249 -4.05 -3.57 8.58
N ARG A 250 -2.82 -3.78 9.08
CA ARG A 250 -1.62 -3.22 8.42
C ARG A 250 -1.43 -3.79 7.03
N ARG A 251 -1.50 -5.12 6.89
CA ARG A 251 -1.35 -5.76 5.59
C ARG A 251 -2.47 -5.37 4.65
N LEU A 252 -3.69 -5.27 5.17
CA LEU A 252 -4.84 -4.81 4.40
C LEU A 252 -4.64 -3.37 3.89
N SER A 253 -4.10 -2.47 4.71
CA SER A 253 -3.80 -1.11 4.27
C SER A 253 -2.71 -1.06 3.20
N LEU A 254 -1.68 -1.91 3.30
CA LEU A 254 -0.65 -2.03 2.27
C LEU A 254 -1.22 -2.55 0.95
N MET A 255 -2.14 -3.54 0.99
CA MET A 255 -2.84 -4.03 -0.21
C MET A 255 -3.68 -2.95 -0.85
N TYR A 256 -4.43 -2.17 -0.06
CA TYR A 256 -5.21 -1.05 -0.58
C TYR A 256 -4.31 0.05 -1.16
N SER A 257 -3.17 0.35 -0.55
CA SER A 257 -2.19 1.29 -1.11
C SER A 257 -1.60 0.77 -2.42
N GLY A 258 -1.27 -0.52 -2.49
CA GLY A 258 -0.79 -1.17 -3.72
C GLY A 258 -1.83 -1.14 -4.84
N LEU A 259 -3.10 -1.44 -4.53
CA LEU A 259 -4.21 -1.33 -5.48
C LEU A 259 -4.43 0.11 -5.96
N SER A 260 -4.37 1.08 -5.04
CA SER A 260 -4.50 2.49 -5.40
C SER A 260 -3.42 2.90 -6.41
N LEU A 261 -2.17 2.53 -6.15
CA LEU A 261 -1.07 2.79 -7.07
C LEU A 261 -1.30 2.11 -8.43
N ALA A 262 -1.55 0.80 -8.43
CA ALA A 262 -1.71 0.03 -9.65
C ALA A 262 -2.88 0.54 -10.51
N TYR A 263 -4.04 0.87 -9.89
CA TYR A 263 -5.16 1.48 -10.57
C TYR A 263 -4.87 2.90 -11.11
N SER A 264 -4.02 3.68 -10.41
CA SER A 264 -3.56 4.98 -10.91
C SER A 264 -2.71 4.82 -12.17
N GLU A 265 -1.83 3.82 -12.20
CA GLU A 265 -0.92 3.59 -13.33
C GLU A 265 -1.66 3.05 -14.58
N VAL A 266 -2.73 2.27 -14.40
CA VAL A 266 -3.59 1.85 -15.52
C VAL A 266 -4.67 2.90 -15.87
N GLY A 267 -4.62 4.10 -15.27
CA GLY A 267 -5.52 5.22 -15.58
C GLY A 267 -6.92 5.11 -14.96
N GLN A 268 -7.19 4.12 -14.11
CA GLN A 268 -8.48 3.93 -13.44
C GLN A 268 -8.57 4.77 -12.15
N LEU A 269 -8.57 6.11 -12.29
CA LEU A 269 -8.44 7.06 -11.18
C LEU A 269 -9.55 6.94 -10.12
N ASN A 270 -10.76 6.52 -10.50
CA ASN A 270 -11.86 6.34 -9.55
C ASN A 270 -11.62 5.12 -8.62
N GLN A 271 -11.13 4.01 -9.16
CA GLN A 271 -10.77 2.83 -8.37
C GLN A 271 -9.56 3.14 -7.48
N SER A 272 -8.58 3.84 -8.03
CA SER A 272 -7.42 4.31 -7.27
C SER A 272 -7.86 5.13 -6.05
N ALA A 273 -8.73 6.13 -6.21
CA ALA A 273 -9.24 6.95 -5.11
C ALA A 273 -10.02 6.13 -4.07
N TYR A 274 -10.84 5.18 -4.53
CA TYR A 274 -11.58 4.28 -3.65
C TYR A 274 -10.66 3.48 -2.71
N TYR A 275 -9.58 2.91 -3.26
CA TYR A 275 -8.63 2.14 -2.45
C TYR A 275 -7.71 3.02 -1.60
N ALA A 276 -7.31 4.21 -2.11
CA ALA A 276 -6.57 5.20 -1.32
C ALA A 276 -7.33 5.61 -0.04
N GLN A 277 -8.62 5.93 -0.16
CA GLN A 277 -9.47 6.28 0.98
C GLN A 277 -9.61 5.13 1.99
N ARG A 278 -9.64 3.89 1.51
CA ARG A 278 -9.68 2.71 2.40
C ARG A 278 -8.37 2.51 3.15
N ALA A 279 -7.23 2.69 2.49
CA ALA A 279 -5.93 2.65 3.16
C ALA A 279 -5.83 3.74 4.23
N LEU A 280 -6.24 4.97 3.88
CA LEU A 280 -6.26 6.11 4.79
C LEU A 280 -7.08 5.81 6.05
N ALA A 281 -8.31 5.31 5.90
CA ALA A 281 -9.19 4.97 7.01
C ALA A 281 -8.60 3.92 7.97
N ILE A 282 -7.80 2.98 7.46
CA ILE A 282 -7.11 2.00 8.29
C ILE A 282 -5.94 2.65 9.04
N HIS A 283 -5.14 3.49 8.37
CA HIS A 283 -4.02 4.18 9.02
C HIS A 283 -4.49 5.13 10.13
N GLU A 284 -5.63 5.81 9.95
CA GLU A 284 -6.30 6.56 11.01
C GLU A 284 -6.64 5.66 12.21
N THR A 285 -7.20 4.46 11.93
CA THR A 285 -7.59 3.50 12.98
C THR A 285 -6.39 3.00 13.77
N LEU A 286 -5.28 2.73 13.08
CA LEU A 286 -4.05 2.23 13.68
C LEU A 286 -3.25 3.32 14.40
N ASN A 287 -3.66 4.58 14.27
CA ASN A 287 -2.92 5.76 14.77
C ASN A 287 -1.45 5.78 14.31
N ASP A 288 -1.20 5.26 13.11
CA ASP A 288 0.12 5.23 12.48
C ASP A 288 0.34 6.54 11.71
N ARG A 289 0.86 7.54 12.41
CA ARG A 289 0.99 8.91 11.91
C ARG A 289 1.82 9.01 10.62
N LEU A 290 2.90 8.21 10.51
CA LEU A 290 3.73 8.23 9.31
C LEU A 290 3.00 7.64 8.10
N SER A 291 2.38 6.49 8.27
CA SER A 291 1.58 5.87 7.21
C SER A 291 0.37 6.73 6.84
N LEU A 292 -0.22 7.41 7.83
CA LEU A 292 -1.30 8.36 7.62
C LEU A 292 -0.84 9.56 6.77
N ALA A 293 0.29 10.18 7.12
CA ALA A 293 0.87 11.30 6.36
C ALA A 293 1.16 10.92 4.90
N ARG A 294 1.72 9.73 4.67
CA ARG A 294 1.97 9.20 3.32
C ARG A 294 0.66 8.93 2.56
N SER A 295 -0.36 8.40 3.22
CA SER A 295 -1.66 8.15 2.59
C SER A 295 -2.37 9.45 2.22
N GLU A 296 -2.28 10.48 3.06
CA GLU A 296 -2.76 11.84 2.75
C GLU A 296 -2.02 12.42 1.55
N THR A 297 -0.70 12.25 1.48
CA THR A 297 0.13 12.68 0.33
C THR A 297 -0.32 12.00 -0.95
N ASN A 298 -0.41 10.68 -0.94
CA ASN A 298 -0.78 9.88 -2.12
C ASN A 298 -2.19 10.23 -2.62
N LEU A 299 -3.14 10.40 -1.69
CA LEU A 299 -4.51 10.81 -2.05
C LEU A 299 -4.54 12.23 -2.62
N GLY A 300 -3.76 13.15 -2.05
CA GLY A 300 -3.61 14.51 -2.57
C GLY A 300 -3.09 14.53 -4.01
N ILE A 301 -2.01 13.80 -4.29
CA ILE A 301 -1.43 13.69 -5.65
C ILE A 301 -2.45 13.06 -6.62
N LEU A 302 -3.16 12.03 -6.19
CA LEU A 302 -4.21 11.42 -7.00
C LEU A 302 -5.34 12.39 -7.33
N LEU A 303 -5.77 13.20 -6.37
CA LEU A 303 -6.82 14.21 -6.57
C LEU A 303 -6.37 15.32 -7.52
N ILE A 304 -5.08 15.67 -7.57
CA ILE A 304 -4.53 16.57 -8.62
C ILE A 304 -4.76 15.94 -9.99
N LYS A 305 -4.40 14.67 -10.19
CA LYS A 305 -4.61 13.94 -11.46
C LYS A 305 -6.09 13.89 -11.88
N ARG A 306 -7.00 13.91 -10.91
CA ARG A 306 -8.46 13.97 -11.15
C ARG A 306 -9.01 15.40 -11.40
N GLY A 307 -8.18 16.42 -11.20
CA GLY A 307 -8.60 17.83 -11.30
C GLY A 307 -9.32 18.37 -10.06
N GLU A 308 -9.38 17.61 -8.95
CA GLU A 308 -10.04 18.00 -7.70
C GLU A 308 -9.08 18.81 -6.80
N LEU A 309 -8.63 19.96 -7.33
CA LEU A 309 -7.51 20.72 -6.74
C LEU A 309 -7.79 21.26 -5.32
N ALA A 310 -9.04 21.56 -4.97
CA ALA A 310 -9.39 22.02 -3.61
C ALA A 310 -9.18 20.91 -2.60
N ALA A 311 -9.77 19.74 -2.85
CA ALA A 311 -9.62 18.55 -1.98
C ALA A 311 -8.16 18.07 -1.92
N ALA A 312 -7.43 18.13 -3.06
CA ALA A 312 -6.01 17.82 -3.10
C ALA A 312 -5.22 18.68 -2.10
N GLY A 313 -5.50 19.99 -2.06
CA GLY A 313 -4.85 20.90 -1.12
C GLY A 313 -5.16 20.59 0.33
N GLU A 314 -6.39 20.20 0.65
CA GLU A 314 -6.76 19.79 2.02
C GLU A 314 -5.99 18.55 2.47
N HIS A 315 -5.89 17.53 1.61
CA HIS A 315 -5.17 16.31 1.91
C HIS A 315 -3.66 16.54 2.06
N LEU A 316 -3.02 17.29 1.13
CA LEU A 316 -1.60 17.60 1.20
C LEU A 316 -1.26 18.43 2.45
N ASN A 317 -2.08 19.42 2.82
CA ASN A 317 -1.84 20.21 4.02
C ASN A 317 -2.02 19.39 5.30
N ARG A 318 -2.97 18.46 5.35
CA ARG A 318 -3.08 17.50 6.48
C ARG A 318 -1.86 16.60 6.57
N GLY A 319 -1.37 16.09 5.45
CA GLY A 319 -0.14 15.32 5.39
C GLY A 319 1.06 16.11 5.92
N LEU A 320 1.18 17.40 5.53
CA LEU A 320 2.25 18.28 6.01
C LEU A 320 2.20 18.47 7.53
N ALA A 321 1.02 18.74 8.09
CA ALA A 321 0.84 18.89 9.53
C ALA A 321 1.22 17.61 10.28
N LEU A 322 0.86 16.42 9.75
CA LEU A 322 1.23 15.14 10.35
C LEU A 322 2.75 14.88 10.35
N PHE A 323 3.46 15.25 9.27
CA PHE A 323 4.93 15.16 9.24
C PHE A 323 5.57 16.11 10.26
N ASP A 324 5.05 17.34 10.39
CA ASP A 324 5.57 18.32 11.33
C ASP A 324 5.31 17.92 12.79
N GLU A 325 4.11 17.45 13.12
CA GLU A 325 3.77 16.93 14.45
C GLU A 325 4.59 15.70 14.86
N ALA A 326 4.86 14.81 13.91
CA ALA A 326 5.64 13.61 14.17
C ALA A 326 7.15 13.88 14.23
N ALA A 327 7.60 15.09 13.86
CA ALA A 327 9.01 15.46 13.66
C ALA A 327 9.76 14.48 12.72
N VAL A 328 9.03 13.87 11.76
CA VAL A 328 9.58 12.93 10.79
C VAL A 328 9.82 13.66 9.48
N VAL A 329 11.02 13.50 8.95
CA VAL A 329 11.43 14.15 7.69
C VAL A 329 11.46 13.19 6.50
N LEU A 330 11.53 11.87 6.77
CA LEU A 330 11.59 10.84 5.71
C LEU A 330 10.25 10.74 4.96
N GLY A 331 10.26 11.01 3.66
CA GLY A 331 9.08 11.06 2.79
C GLY A 331 8.39 12.43 2.74
N LYS A 332 8.85 13.43 3.53
CA LYS A 332 8.31 14.79 3.47
C LYS A 332 8.65 15.49 2.14
N ALA A 333 9.78 15.15 1.52
CA ALA A 333 10.16 15.71 0.23
C ALA A 333 9.15 15.33 -0.87
N GLU A 334 8.61 14.10 -0.86
CA GLU A 334 7.55 13.68 -1.80
C GLU A 334 6.26 14.49 -1.61
N LEU A 335 5.88 14.78 -0.36
CA LEU A 335 4.75 15.64 -0.06
C LEU A 335 4.97 17.06 -0.60
N LEU A 336 6.16 17.64 -0.40
CA LEU A 336 6.50 18.97 -0.93
C LEU A 336 6.44 18.99 -2.46
N LEU A 337 6.83 17.90 -3.15
CA LEU A 337 6.60 17.77 -4.59
C LEU A 337 5.13 17.70 -4.96
N GLY A 338 4.29 17.06 -4.16
CA GLY A 338 2.83 17.10 -4.34
C GLY A 338 2.26 18.52 -4.22
N LEU A 339 2.74 19.32 -3.25
CA LEU A 339 2.37 20.74 -3.11
C LEU A 339 2.92 21.58 -4.27
N CYS A 340 4.12 21.27 -4.76
CA CYS A 340 4.68 21.88 -5.98
C CYS A 340 3.77 21.61 -7.19
N GLU A 341 3.37 20.36 -7.42
CA GLU A 341 2.47 19.97 -8.51
C GLU A 341 1.13 20.70 -8.41
N LEU A 342 0.56 20.79 -7.22
CA LEU A 342 -0.69 21.51 -6.96
C LEU A 342 -0.57 23.00 -7.29
N ALA A 343 0.49 23.66 -6.80
CA ALA A 343 0.74 25.07 -7.06
C ALA A 343 0.97 25.33 -8.56
N PHE A 344 1.73 24.47 -9.22
CA PHE A 344 1.99 24.55 -10.66
C PHE A 344 0.68 24.41 -11.46
N THR A 345 -0.15 23.44 -11.11
CA THR A 345 -1.46 23.21 -11.77
C THR A 345 -2.42 24.39 -11.54
N ARG A 346 -2.31 25.09 -10.42
CA ARG A 346 -3.04 26.33 -10.13
C ARG A 346 -2.45 27.59 -10.80
N SER A 347 -1.44 27.43 -11.67
CA SER A 347 -0.74 28.54 -12.31
C SER A 347 -0.06 29.49 -11.31
N GLN A 348 0.49 28.94 -10.23
CA GLN A 348 1.24 29.66 -9.19
C GLN A 348 2.74 29.28 -9.24
N PRO A 349 3.49 29.65 -10.31
CA PRO A 349 4.85 29.14 -10.52
C PRO A 349 5.87 29.59 -9.45
N ALA A 350 5.65 30.71 -8.79
CA ALA A 350 6.53 31.18 -7.70
C ALA A 350 6.39 30.29 -6.44
N GLU A 351 5.18 29.89 -6.11
CA GLU A 351 4.91 28.99 -4.99
C GLU A 351 5.37 27.56 -5.31
N ALA A 352 5.13 27.10 -6.54
CA ALA A 352 5.63 25.81 -7.01
C ALA A 352 7.17 25.72 -6.93
N GLU A 353 7.88 26.79 -7.35
CA GLU A 353 9.34 26.83 -7.26
C GLU A 353 9.84 26.75 -5.82
N LYS A 354 9.19 27.43 -4.88
CA LYS A 354 9.53 27.37 -3.46
C LYS A 354 9.42 25.94 -2.94
N PHE A 355 8.30 25.25 -3.19
CA PHE A 355 8.14 23.88 -2.75
C PHE A 355 9.13 22.91 -3.40
N ALA A 356 9.46 23.11 -4.69
CA ALA A 356 10.46 22.30 -5.38
C ALA A 356 11.87 22.48 -4.80
N ILE A 357 12.24 23.70 -4.42
CA ILE A 357 13.52 24.01 -3.75
C ILE A 357 13.55 23.38 -2.35
N ASP A 358 12.51 23.57 -1.55
CA ASP A 358 12.41 22.99 -0.21
C ASP A 358 12.49 21.44 -0.28
N ALA A 359 11.84 20.82 -1.26
CA ALA A 359 11.93 19.39 -1.50
C ALA A 359 13.33 18.93 -1.92
N ARG A 360 13.99 19.69 -2.79
CA ARG A 360 15.35 19.41 -3.25
C ARG A 360 16.34 19.43 -2.07
N ASP A 361 16.34 20.51 -1.29
CA ASP A 361 17.25 20.71 -0.17
C ASP A 361 17.06 19.61 0.90
N LEU A 362 15.81 19.18 1.13
CA LEU A 362 15.50 18.08 2.02
C LEU A 362 15.99 16.74 1.45
N SER A 363 15.76 16.48 0.15
CA SER A 363 16.19 15.25 -0.52
C SER A 363 17.72 15.10 -0.56
N GLU A 364 18.45 16.20 -0.76
CA GLU A 364 19.91 16.23 -0.67
C GLU A 364 20.38 15.86 0.74
N LYS A 365 19.80 16.50 1.78
CA LYS A 365 20.14 16.25 3.18
C LYS A 365 19.90 14.79 3.59
N LEU A 366 18.83 14.18 3.08
CA LEU A 366 18.45 12.80 3.41
C LEU A 366 19.05 11.77 2.45
N SER A 367 19.76 12.21 1.41
CA SER A 367 20.28 11.33 0.35
C SER A 367 19.19 10.57 -0.41
N GLU A 368 17.99 11.14 -0.52
CA GLU A 368 16.85 10.59 -1.27
C GLU A 368 17.02 10.86 -2.77
N LYS A 369 18.02 10.22 -3.38
CA LYS A 369 18.47 10.50 -4.75
C LYS A 369 17.35 10.43 -5.81
N ALA A 370 16.42 9.50 -5.68
CA ALA A 370 15.32 9.37 -6.63
C ALA A 370 14.35 10.56 -6.57
N THR A 371 14.00 11.02 -5.36
CA THR A 371 13.18 12.21 -5.13
C THR A 371 13.91 13.48 -5.55
N LEU A 372 15.24 13.54 -5.31
CA LEU A 372 16.10 14.64 -5.76
C LEU A 372 16.05 14.82 -7.29
N ALA A 373 16.10 13.73 -8.05
CA ALA A 373 15.93 13.80 -9.50
C ALA A 373 14.57 14.36 -9.91
N GLU A 374 13.49 13.97 -9.22
CA GLU A 374 12.14 14.51 -9.47
C GLU A 374 12.05 16.01 -9.13
N CYS A 375 12.76 16.48 -8.08
CA CYS A 375 12.85 17.91 -7.79
C CYS A 375 13.47 18.70 -8.95
N HIS A 376 14.57 18.19 -9.52
CA HIS A 376 15.20 18.81 -10.70
C HIS A 376 14.27 18.81 -11.91
N MET A 377 13.52 17.72 -12.16
CA MET A 377 12.54 17.70 -13.24
C MET A 377 11.43 18.76 -13.04
N TRP A 378 10.94 18.96 -11.81
CA TRP A 378 9.97 20.00 -11.49
C TRP A 378 10.55 21.40 -11.66
N LEU A 379 11.79 21.66 -11.19
CA LEU A 379 12.47 22.94 -11.39
C LEU A 379 12.65 23.25 -12.87
N GLY A 380 12.99 22.26 -13.70
CA GLY A 380 13.04 22.39 -15.15
C GLY A 380 11.70 22.76 -15.77
N ARG A 381 10.60 22.10 -15.37
CA ARG A 381 9.25 22.42 -15.83
C ARG A 381 8.82 23.84 -15.46
N ILE A 382 9.10 24.27 -14.24
CA ILE A 382 8.80 25.62 -13.76
C ILE A 382 9.64 26.66 -14.51
N ALA A 383 10.91 26.37 -14.80
CA ALA A 383 11.77 27.23 -15.61
C ALA A 383 11.23 27.40 -17.04
N ALA A 384 10.66 26.35 -17.63
CA ALA A 384 10.05 26.41 -18.96
C ALA A 384 8.88 27.39 -19.04
N GLU A 385 8.01 27.44 -18.02
CA GLU A 385 6.90 28.41 -17.96
C GLU A 385 7.38 29.88 -17.91
N ARG A 386 8.63 30.09 -17.52
CA ARG A 386 9.28 31.41 -17.45
C ARG A 386 10.20 31.70 -18.64
N GLY A 387 10.25 30.81 -19.63
CA GLY A 387 11.12 30.95 -20.81
C GLY A 387 12.63 30.77 -20.54
N GLY A 388 12.99 30.16 -19.41
CA GLY A 388 14.38 29.94 -19.00
C GLY A 388 15.00 28.69 -19.63
N HIS A 389 15.17 28.64 -20.94
CA HIS A 389 15.59 27.44 -21.69
C HIS A 389 16.90 26.80 -21.21
N GLU A 390 17.93 27.60 -20.94
CA GLU A 390 19.21 27.08 -20.42
C GLU A 390 19.05 26.38 -19.08
N ARG A 391 18.21 26.94 -18.20
CA ARG A 391 17.89 26.32 -16.90
C ARG A 391 17.12 25.03 -17.07
N VAL A 392 16.18 24.95 -18.02
CA VAL A 392 15.47 23.71 -18.34
C VAL A 392 16.46 22.59 -18.65
N ASP A 393 17.35 22.82 -19.59
CA ASP A 393 18.32 21.83 -20.04
C ASP A 393 19.26 21.40 -18.90
N ALA A 394 19.76 22.36 -18.10
CA ALA A 394 20.64 22.09 -16.96
C ALA A 394 19.95 21.22 -15.87
N GLU A 395 18.70 21.56 -15.53
CA GLU A 395 17.92 20.82 -14.51
C GLU A 395 17.63 19.38 -14.98
N PHE A 396 17.19 19.19 -16.23
CA PHE A 396 16.96 17.85 -16.77
C PHE A 396 18.25 17.04 -16.93
N GLN A 397 19.38 17.65 -17.30
CA GLN A 397 20.68 16.97 -17.32
C GLN A 397 21.10 16.48 -15.93
N THR A 398 20.88 17.29 -14.90
CA THR A 398 21.16 16.90 -13.51
C THR A 398 20.29 15.71 -13.10
N ALA A 399 18.98 15.75 -13.41
CA ALA A 399 18.07 14.64 -13.13
C ALA A 399 18.50 13.34 -13.83
N VAL A 400 18.89 13.44 -15.12
CA VAL A 400 19.41 12.30 -15.89
C VAL A 400 20.65 11.71 -15.24
N GLY A 401 21.65 12.53 -14.87
CA GLY A 401 22.87 12.04 -14.21
C GLY A 401 22.59 11.28 -12.91
N ILE A 402 21.66 11.79 -12.09
CA ILE A 402 21.24 11.13 -10.84
C ILE A 402 20.57 9.78 -11.15
N LEU A 403 19.64 9.74 -12.10
CA LEU A 403 18.86 8.53 -12.44
C LEU A 403 19.72 7.47 -13.12
N GLU A 404 20.72 7.86 -13.92
CA GLU A 404 21.71 6.94 -14.49
C GLU A 404 22.58 6.31 -13.42
N ALA A 405 23.06 7.10 -12.48
CA ALA A 405 23.85 6.59 -11.35
C ALA A 405 23.05 5.62 -10.45
N LEU A 406 21.73 5.78 -10.39
CA LEU A 406 20.82 4.87 -9.67
C LEU A 406 20.45 3.62 -10.47
N GLY A 407 20.72 3.57 -11.78
CA GLY A 407 20.22 2.51 -12.67
C GLY A 407 18.69 2.50 -12.82
N ALA A 408 17.99 3.60 -12.53
CA ALA A 408 16.54 3.71 -12.50
C ALA A 408 15.96 3.90 -13.91
N SER A 409 16.01 2.86 -14.74
CA SER A 409 15.71 2.89 -16.17
C SER A 409 14.34 3.49 -16.51
N GLU A 410 13.30 3.19 -15.73
CA GLU A 410 11.95 3.70 -15.97
C GLU A 410 11.84 5.20 -15.68
N ARG A 411 12.32 5.63 -14.49
CA ARG A 411 12.31 7.05 -14.12
C ARG A 411 13.15 7.85 -15.10
N LEU A 412 14.23 7.27 -15.58
CA LEU A 412 15.08 7.85 -16.61
C LEU A 412 14.33 7.97 -17.94
N SER A 413 13.59 6.95 -18.36
CA SER A 413 12.73 7.03 -19.56
C SER A 413 11.69 8.14 -19.44
N ARG A 414 11.01 8.23 -18.28
CA ARG A 414 10.03 9.30 -18.00
C ARG A 414 10.69 10.69 -18.01
N CYS A 415 11.89 10.83 -17.45
CA CYS A 415 12.66 12.06 -17.48
C CYS A 415 12.94 12.52 -18.93
N TYR A 416 13.40 11.62 -19.80
CA TYR A 416 13.61 11.92 -21.21
C TYR A 416 12.32 12.31 -21.94
N VAL A 417 11.20 11.64 -21.68
CA VAL A 417 9.91 11.99 -22.30
C VAL A 417 9.47 13.39 -21.88
N GLN A 418 9.53 13.72 -20.58
CA GLN A 418 9.14 15.06 -20.12
C GLN A 418 10.06 16.15 -20.66
N HIS A 419 11.37 15.90 -20.77
CA HIS A 419 12.28 16.83 -21.40
C HIS A 419 11.93 17.04 -22.88
N ALA A 420 11.64 15.95 -23.61
CA ALA A 420 11.24 16.02 -25.02
C ALA A 420 9.96 16.88 -25.22
N GLU A 421 8.96 16.71 -24.36
CA GLU A 421 7.71 17.52 -24.42
C GLU A 421 8.01 19.02 -24.27
N LEU A 422 8.94 19.42 -23.41
CA LEU A 422 9.33 20.81 -23.25
C LEU A 422 10.14 21.32 -24.43
N LEU A 423 11.00 20.48 -25.02
CA LEU A 423 11.74 20.78 -26.23
C LEU A 423 10.82 20.97 -27.44
N GLU A 424 9.80 20.13 -27.58
CA GLU A 424 8.77 20.28 -28.61
C GLU A 424 8.00 21.59 -28.46
N LYS A 425 7.58 21.94 -27.25
CA LYS A 425 6.88 23.21 -26.96
C LYS A 425 7.71 24.44 -27.34
N ARG A 426 9.02 24.40 -27.19
CA ARG A 426 9.92 25.49 -27.62
C ARG A 426 10.31 25.44 -29.11
N GLY A 427 9.87 24.40 -29.85
CA GLY A 427 10.14 24.25 -31.28
C GLY A 427 11.44 23.51 -31.63
N ASP A 428 12.18 22.98 -30.65
CA ASP A 428 13.41 22.21 -30.87
C ASP A 428 13.11 20.74 -31.13
N LEU A 429 12.53 20.46 -32.28
CA LEU A 429 12.09 19.12 -32.67
C LEU A 429 13.24 18.10 -32.81
N LEU A 430 14.45 18.59 -33.15
CA LEU A 430 15.60 17.71 -33.29
C LEU A 430 16.05 17.18 -31.95
N ALA A 431 16.21 18.06 -30.96
CA ALA A 431 16.57 17.68 -29.61
C ALA A 431 15.46 16.84 -28.94
N ALA A 432 14.19 17.19 -29.14
CA ALA A 432 13.05 16.40 -28.67
C ALA A 432 13.11 14.96 -29.18
N ASN A 433 13.34 14.76 -30.48
CA ASN A 433 13.44 13.43 -31.08
C ASN A 433 14.63 12.63 -30.50
N GLN A 434 15.75 13.29 -30.20
CA GLN A 434 16.90 12.64 -29.55
C GLN A 434 16.53 12.14 -28.16
N GLN A 435 15.83 12.93 -27.34
CA GLN A 435 15.37 12.53 -26.01
C GLN A 435 14.40 11.35 -26.08
N LEU A 436 13.44 11.36 -27.01
CA LEU A 436 12.50 10.26 -27.19
C LEU A 436 13.20 8.94 -27.61
N ARG A 437 14.24 9.01 -28.43
CA ARG A 437 15.06 7.83 -28.78
C ARG A 437 15.79 7.26 -27.56
N LEU A 438 16.32 8.12 -26.69
CA LEU A 438 16.95 7.69 -25.44
C LEU A 438 15.93 7.01 -24.51
N ALA A 439 14.72 7.57 -24.38
CA ALA A 439 13.63 6.99 -23.61
C ALA A 439 13.29 5.57 -24.13
N LEU A 440 13.09 5.41 -25.44
CA LEU A 440 12.79 4.10 -26.06
C LEU A 440 13.94 3.09 -25.90
N GLY A 441 15.18 3.56 -25.89
CA GLY A 441 16.35 2.71 -25.68
C GLY A 441 16.40 2.04 -24.32
N ARG A 442 15.73 2.61 -23.31
CA ARG A 442 15.74 2.16 -21.90
C ARG A 442 14.53 1.29 -21.53
N LEU A 443 13.52 1.19 -22.39
CA LEU A 443 12.37 0.34 -22.13
C LEU A 443 12.75 -1.16 -22.16
N PRO A 444 12.20 -1.98 -21.24
CA PRO A 444 12.38 -3.42 -21.24
C PRO A 444 11.99 -4.05 -22.58
N SER A 445 12.69 -5.10 -22.99
CA SER A 445 12.45 -5.79 -24.27
C SER A 445 11.04 -6.37 -24.42
N SER A 446 10.34 -6.64 -23.30
CA SER A 446 8.94 -7.07 -23.27
C SER A 446 7.97 -5.98 -23.76
N VAL A 447 8.18 -4.72 -23.38
CA VAL A 447 7.35 -3.59 -23.80
C VAL A 447 7.61 -3.18 -25.25
N ARG A 448 8.85 -3.37 -25.74
CA ARG A 448 9.19 -3.13 -27.16
C ARG A 448 8.41 -4.04 -28.13
N LYS A 449 8.15 -5.30 -27.76
CA LYS A 449 7.46 -6.28 -28.64
C LYS A 449 5.97 -5.99 -28.80
N HIS A 450 5.30 -5.39 -27.81
CA HIS A 450 3.86 -5.10 -27.91
C HIS A 450 3.55 -3.87 -28.79
N ARG A 451 4.43 -2.88 -28.88
CA ARG A 451 4.23 -1.69 -29.72
C ARG A 451 4.55 -1.90 -31.21
N THR A 452 5.37 -2.88 -31.56
CA THR A 452 5.64 -3.23 -32.98
C THR A 452 4.61 -4.18 -33.59
N ALA A 453 3.71 -4.75 -32.77
CA ALA A 453 2.63 -5.62 -33.24
C ALA A 453 1.30 -4.86 -33.49
N THR A 454 1.23 -3.57 -33.13
CA THR A 454 0.04 -2.71 -33.31
C THR A 454 0.29 -1.51 -34.22
N ALA A 455 1.40 -1.41 -34.90
CA ALA A 455 1.73 -0.50 -35.98
C ALA A 455 1.88 -1.27 -37.29
#